data_881cf9352dd0f2dca6269204f65cb475
#
_entry.id   881cf9352dd0f2dca6269204f65cb475
#
_cell.length_a   1.000
_cell.length_b   1.000
_cell.length_c   1.000
_cell.angle_alpha   90.00
_cell.angle_beta   90.00
_cell.angle_gamma   90.00
#
_symmetry.space_group_name_H-M   'P 1'
#
loop_
_entity.id
_entity.type
_entity.pdbx_description
1 polymer ?
#
loop_
_entity_poly.entity_id
_entity_poly.type
_entity_poly.pdbx_seq_one_letter_code
_entity_poly.pdbx_strand_id
1 'polypeptide(L)'
;MSTQPQPAPARTSPEEAVQCVQRAGDLLRREVHKVIIGQDQMIEEMLICLFARGHCLTIGVPGLAKTLTVATLARALHLKFNRIQFTPDLMPSDITGTEIIEEDVATGKRAFRFVHGPVFANIVLADEINRTPPKTQAALLQAMQEYQVTAGTNTFDLEPPFFVMATQNPIEQEGTYPLPEAQLDRFMLSINIGYP
;
A
#
# COMPACT_ATOMS: atom_id res chain seq x y z
N MET A 1 -43.22 -8.98 -8.13
CA MET A 1 -42.60 -8.05 -7.18
C MET A 1 -41.66 -7.16 -7.97
N SER A 2 -42.08 -5.92 -8.24
CA SER A 2 -41.28 -4.97 -9.00
C SER A 2 -40.22 -4.35 -8.09
N THR A 3 -38.98 -4.67 -8.34
CA THR A 3 -37.82 -3.99 -7.73
C THR A 3 -37.69 -2.61 -8.38
N GLN A 4 -38.04 -1.57 -7.64
CA GLN A 4 -37.74 -0.18 -8.05
C GLN A 4 -36.22 0.00 -8.09
N PRO A 5 -35.67 0.63 -9.12
CA PRO A 5 -34.23 0.94 -9.15
C PRO A 5 -33.91 1.96 -8.05
N GLN A 6 -32.90 1.65 -7.23
CA GLN A 6 -32.38 2.61 -6.27
C GLN A 6 -31.92 3.90 -7.00
N PRO A 7 -32.27 5.09 -6.47
CA PRO A 7 -31.83 6.33 -7.08
C PRO A 7 -30.31 6.41 -7.04
N ALA A 8 -29.70 6.77 -8.18
CA ALA A 8 -28.28 7.02 -8.27
C ALA A 8 -27.87 8.08 -7.23
N PRO A 9 -26.69 7.93 -6.57
CA PRO A 9 -26.24 8.90 -5.59
C PRO A 9 -26.17 10.28 -6.23
N ALA A 10 -26.70 11.29 -5.52
CA ALA A 10 -26.69 12.68 -5.98
C ALA A 10 -25.26 13.10 -6.36
N ARG A 11 -25.06 13.64 -7.55
CA ARG A 11 -23.76 14.13 -8.01
C ARG A 11 -23.39 15.33 -7.14
N THR A 12 -22.41 15.15 -6.28
CA THR A 12 -21.80 16.23 -5.49
C THR A 12 -21.20 17.26 -6.47
N SER A 13 -21.40 18.55 -6.22
CA SER A 13 -20.78 19.58 -7.05
C SER A 13 -19.25 19.52 -6.93
N PRO A 14 -18.47 19.96 -7.92
CA PRO A 14 -17.00 19.99 -7.83
C PRO A 14 -16.51 20.77 -6.60
N GLU A 15 -17.18 21.86 -6.25
CA GLU A 15 -16.85 22.69 -5.09
C GLU A 15 -17.11 21.97 -3.77
N GLU A 16 -18.24 21.26 -3.66
CA GLU A 16 -18.54 20.45 -2.48
C GLU A 16 -17.56 19.29 -2.32
N ALA A 17 -17.13 18.66 -3.45
CA ALA A 17 -16.13 17.61 -3.44
C ALA A 17 -14.78 18.11 -2.93
N VAL A 18 -14.32 19.28 -3.41
CA VAL A 18 -13.07 19.92 -2.95
C VAL A 18 -13.15 20.24 -1.45
N GLN A 19 -14.25 20.84 -0.99
CA GLN A 19 -14.44 21.14 0.44
C GLN A 19 -14.46 19.87 1.30
N CYS A 20 -15.05 18.80 0.80
CA CYS A 20 -15.06 17.51 1.51
C CYS A 20 -13.66 16.95 1.68
N VAL A 21 -12.84 16.94 0.61
CA VAL A 21 -11.45 16.48 0.63
C VAL A 21 -10.60 17.34 1.58
N GLN A 22 -10.75 18.66 1.53
CA GLN A 22 -10.04 19.57 2.45
C GLN A 22 -10.36 19.27 3.92
N ARG A 23 -11.66 19.17 4.26
CA ARG A 23 -12.08 18.84 5.63
C ARG A 23 -11.57 17.49 6.10
N ALA A 24 -11.63 16.47 5.22
CA ALA A 24 -11.12 15.14 5.52
C ALA A 24 -9.60 15.17 5.74
N GLY A 25 -8.85 15.89 4.90
CA GLY A 25 -7.41 16.09 5.05
C GLY A 25 -7.05 16.76 6.37
N ASP A 26 -7.76 17.83 6.75
CA ASP A 26 -7.53 18.54 8.01
C ASP A 26 -7.83 17.67 9.24
N LEU A 27 -8.89 16.87 9.19
CA LEU A 27 -9.24 15.94 10.28
C LEU A 27 -8.16 14.86 10.42
N LEU A 28 -7.76 14.22 9.31
CA LEU A 28 -6.74 13.19 9.32
C LEU A 28 -5.38 13.73 9.80
N ARG A 29 -5.00 14.91 9.37
CA ARG A 29 -3.77 15.58 9.82
C ARG A 29 -3.78 15.78 11.34
N ARG A 30 -4.90 16.27 11.89
CA ARG A 30 -5.08 16.43 13.35
C ARG A 30 -5.02 15.11 14.10
N GLU A 31 -5.63 14.05 13.58
CA GLU A 31 -5.57 12.72 14.21
C GLU A 31 -4.16 12.14 14.19
N VAL A 32 -3.45 12.26 13.08
CA VAL A 32 -2.07 11.78 12.96
C VAL A 32 -1.14 12.55 13.91
N HIS A 33 -1.31 13.87 14.02
CA HIS A 33 -0.50 14.70 14.92
C HIS A 33 -0.71 14.46 16.41
N LYS A 34 -1.73 13.71 16.82
CA LYS A 34 -1.83 13.25 18.22
C LYS A 34 -0.73 12.26 18.60
N VAL A 35 -0.12 11.60 17.61
CA VAL A 35 0.90 10.56 17.80
C VAL A 35 2.24 10.96 17.18
N ILE A 36 2.21 11.63 16.02
CA ILE A 36 3.38 12.01 15.25
C ILE A 36 3.65 13.50 15.45
N ILE A 37 4.85 13.83 15.88
CA ILE A 37 5.32 15.22 16.02
C ILE A 37 6.22 15.53 14.83
N GLY A 38 5.95 16.63 14.14
CA GLY A 38 6.62 16.99 12.89
C GLY A 38 6.20 16.11 11.72
N GLN A 39 7.04 15.98 10.71
CA GLN A 39 6.79 15.23 9.48
C GLN A 39 5.58 15.74 8.66
N ASP A 40 5.25 17.04 8.81
CA ASP A 40 4.08 17.66 8.18
C ASP A 40 4.06 17.46 6.66
N GLN A 41 5.19 17.65 6.00
CA GLN A 41 5.33 17.49 4.57
C GLN A 41 5.05 16.03 4.15
N MET A 42 5.64 15.06 4.86
CA MET A 42 5.42 13.63 4.56
C MET A 42 3.95 13.25 4.71
N ILE A 43 3.31 13.72 5.79
CA ILE A 43 1.89 13.46 6.05
C ILE A 43 1.03 14.05 4.95
N GLU A 44 1.30 15.28 4.52
CA GLU A 44 0.57 15.96 3.46
C GLU A 44 0.72 15.23 2.12
N GLU A 45 1.93 14.90 1.71
CA GLU A 45 2.21 14.21 0.46
C GLU A 45 1.61 12.80 0.44
N MET A 46 1.60 12.09 1.58
CA MET A 46 0.90 10.81 1.72
C MET A 46 -0.61 10.95 1.54
N LEU A 47 -1.22 11.99 2.13
CA LEU A 47 -2.66 12.25 1.98
C LEU A 47 -3.01 12.60 0.53
N ILE A 48 -2.16 13.39 -0.15
CA ILE A 48 -2.34 13.69 -1.57
C ILE A 48 -2.35 12.40 -2.39
N CYS A 49 -1.36 11.52 -2.21
CA CYS A 49 -1.30 10.25 -2.90
C CYS A 49 -2.53 9.38 -2.62
N LEU A 50 -2.94 9.28 -1.36
CA LEU A 50 -4.09 8.46 -0.95
C LEU A 50 -5.39 8.95 -1.60
N PHE A 51 -5.67 10.26 -1.55
CA PHE A 51 -6.88 10.84 -2.15
C PHE A 51 -6.87 10.79 -3.67
N ALA A 52 -5.70 10.90 -4.29
CA ALA A 52 -5.52 10.79 -5.74
C ALA A 52 -5.44 9.34 -6.23
N ARG A 53 -5.57 8.34 -5.34
CA ARG A 53 -5.39 6.91 -5.63
C ARG A 53 -4.03 6.58 -6.24
N GLY A 54 -3.00 7.32 -5.86
CA GLY A 54 -1.61 7.09 -6.23
C GLY A 54 -0.84 6.37 -5.13
N HIS A 55 0.42 6.09 -5.41
CA HIS A 55 1.37 5.50 -4.47
C HIS A 55 2.53 6.45 -4.27
N CYS A 56 3.30 6.32 -3.19
CA CYS A 56 4.47 7.16 -2.96
C CYS A 56 5.73 6.35 -2.66
N LEU A 57 6.86 6.91 -3.09
CA LEU A 57 8.20 6.41 -2.75
C LEU A 57 8.83 7.39 -1.76
N THR A 58 9.32 6.87 -0.64
CA THR A 58 10.00 7.69 0.35
C THR A 58 11.48 7.37 0.35
N ILE A 59 12.29 8.39 0.12
CA ILE A 59 13.74 8.30 0.16
C ILE A 59 14.23 8.99 1.43
N GLY A 60 14.89 8.25 2.31
CA GLY A 60 15.39 8.83 3.56
C GLY A 60 15.93 7.77 4.51
N VAL A 61 16.74 8.25 5.46
CA VAL A 61 17.41 7.42 6.46
C VAL A 61 16.42 6.67 7.36
N PRO A 62 16.83 5.53 7.94
CA PRO A 62 16.03 4.81 8.92
C PRO A 62 15.80 5.64 10.19
N GLY A 63 14.78 5.29 10.97
CA GLY A 63 14.52 5.92 12.27
C GLY A 63 13.64 7.17 12.24
N LEU A 64 13.13 7.62 11.08
CA LEU A 64 12.29 8.81 10.94
C LEU A 64 10.79 8.54 11.10
N ALA A 65 10.43 7.61 11.96
CA ALA A 65 9.04 7.24 12.31
C ALA A 65 8.12 6.88 11.12
N LYS A 66 8.66 6.57 9.93
CA LYS A 66 7.88 6.24 8.72
C LYS A 66 6.81 5.18 8.99
N THR A 67 7.20 4.06 9.59
CA THR A 67 6.27 2.97 9.92
C THR A 67 5.15 3.42 10.86
N LEU A 68 5.50 4.20 11.89
CA LEU A 68 4.52 4.69 12.85
C LEU A 68 3.53 5.67 12.19
N THR A 69 4.00 6.52 11.31
CA THR A 69 3.15 7.49 10.59
C THR A 69 2.13 6.76 9.70
N VAL A 70 2.59 5.80 8.88
CA VAL A 70 1.71 5.03 7.99
C VAL A 70 0.70 4.20 8.79
N ALA A 71 1.14 3.52 9.85
CA ALA A 71 0.26 2.74 10.71
C ALA A 71 -0.76 3.61 11.45
N THR A 72 -0.37 4.83 11.84
CA THR A 72 -1.28 5.79 12.49
C THR A 72 -2.32 6.30 11.51
N LEU A 73 -1.93 6.61 10.27
CA LEU A 73 -2.86 6.99 9.21
C LEU A 73 -3.87 5.88 8.91
N ALA A 74 -3.41 4.64 8.78
CA ALA A 74 -4.28 3.49 8.55
C ALA A 74 -5.31 3.31 9.69
N ARG A 75 -4.88 3.46 10.94
CA ARG A 75 -5.78 3.41 12.12
C ARG A 75 -6.80 4.54 12.11
N ALA A 76 -6.39 5.76 11.79
CA ALA A 76 -7.29 6.92 11.71
C ALA A 76 -8.38 6.72 10.63
N LEU A 77 -8.06 5.99 9.58
CA LEU A 77 -8.97 5.66 8.49
C LEU A 77 -9.76 4.35 8.70
N HIS A 78 -9.48 3.59 9.76
CA HIS A 78 -10.01 2.23 10.00
C HIS A 78 -9.71 1.26 8.85
N LEU A 79 -8.54 1.40 8.24
CA LEU A 79 -8.06 0.59 7.11
C LEU A 79 -7.07 -0.48 7.58
N LYS A 80 -7.07 -1.61 6.88
CA LYS A 80 -6.12 -2.71 7.11
C LYS A 80 -4.72 -2.26 6.69
N PHE A 81 -3.75 -2.41 7.60
CA PHE A 81 -2.35 -2.08 7.39
C PHE A 81 -1.47 -3.32 7.44
N ASN A 82 -0.56 -3.45 6.49
CA ASN A 82 0.53 -4.44 6.53
C ASN A 82 1.87 -3.77 6.23
N ARG A 83 2.93 -4.28 6.85
CA ARG A 83 4.32 -3.95 6.53
C ARG A 83 5.00 -5.14 5.87
N ILE A 84 5.68 -4.90 4.79
CA ILE A 84 6.54 -5.86 4.09
C ILE A 84 7.96 -5.35 4.19
N GLN A 85 8.81 -6.06 4.92
CA GLN A 85 10.25 -5.78 4.97
C GLN A 85 10.90 -6.48 3.78
N PHE A 86 11.47 -5.71 2.88
CA PHE A 86 12.18 -6.25 1.74
C PHE A 86 13.60 -6.67 2.15
N THR A 87 13.88 -7.96 1.99
CA THR A 87 15.17 -8.60 2.30
C THR A 87 15.68 -9.34 1.06
N PRO A 88 16.98 -9.61 0.95
CA PRO A 88 17.54 -10.27 -0.24
C PRO A 88 16.95 -11.65 -0.55
N ASP A 89 16.40 -12.32 0.45
CA ASP A 89 15.80 -13.66 0.39
C ASP A 89 14.27 -13.64 0.21
N LEU A 90 13.63 -12.44 0.24
CA LEU A 90 12.19 -12.32 0.08
C LEU A 90 11.74 -12.81 -1.30
N MET A 91 10.75 -13.68 -1.33
CA MET A 91 10.18 -14.24 -2.56
C MET A 91 8.89 -13.51 -2.98
N PRO A 92 8.54 -13.51 -4.28
CA PRO A 92 7.26 -12.95 -4.74
C PRO A 92 6.04 -13.51 -4.00
N SER A 93 6.04 -14.81 -3.71
CA SER A 93 4.96 -15.48 -2.96
C SER A 93 4.81 -14.99 -1.51
N ASP A 94 5.89 -14.48 -0.91
CA ASP A 94 5.82 -13.90 0.44
C ASP A 94 5.05 -12.57 0.45
N ILE A 95 4.99 -11.91 -0.70
CA ILE A 95 4.23 -10.67 -0.92
C ILE A 95 2.80 -10.97 -1.32
N THR A 96 2.62 -11.80 -2.35
CA THR A 96 1.33 -12.05 -2.99
C THR A 96 0.51 -13.15 -2.31
N GLY A 97 1.17 -14.05 -1.61
CA GLY A 97 0.54 -15.26 -1.08
C GLY A 97 0.83 -16.48 -1.95
N THR A 98 0.36 -17.63 -1.48
CA THR A 98 0.64 -18.94 -2.10
C THR A 98 -0.55 -19.84 -2.03
N GLU A 99 -0.65 -20.79 -2.98
CA GLU A 99 -1.61 -21.88 -2.92
C GLU A 99 -1.06 -23.01 -2.06
N ILE A 100 -1.86 -23.47 -1.11
CA ILE A 100 -1.58 -24.64 -0.28
C ILE A 100 -2.57 -25.75 -0.59
N ILE A 101 -2.15 -26.99 -0.42
CA ILE A 101 -3.05 -28.14 -0.47
C ILE A 101 -3.58 -28.38 0.95
N GLU A 102 -4.88 -28.23 1.12
CA GLU A 102 -5.59 -28.50 2.37
C GLU A 102 -6.34 -29.83 2.24
N GLU A 103 -6.13 -30.73 3.19
CA GLU A 103 -6.85 -32.00 3.25
C GLU A 103 -7.97 -31.88 4.28
N ASP A 104 -9.22 -32.08 3.82
CA ASP A 104 -10.36 -32.15 4.72
C ASP A 104 -10.29 -33.44 5.52
N VAL A 105 -10.05 -33.32 6.82
CA VAL A 105 -9.87 -34.44 7.75
C VAL A 105 -11.12 -35.33 7.81
N ALA A 106 -12.32 -34.80 7.54
CA ALA A 106 -13.57 -35.54 7.60
C ALA A 106 -13.84 -36.37 6.33
N THR A 107 -13.40 -35.87 5.16
CA THR A 107 -13.70 -36.47 3.85
C THR A 107 -12.49 -37.04 3.13
N GLY A 108 -11.26 -36.78 3.59
CA GLY A 108 -9.99 -37.13 2.93
C GLY A 108 -9.78 -36.45 1.57
N LYS A 109 -10.63 -35.48 1.22
CA LYS A 109 -10.50 -34.74 -0.04
C LYS A 109 -9.45 -33.67 0.07
N ARG A 110 -8.60 -33.57 -0.96
CA ARG A 110 -7.60 -32.49 -1.09
C ARG A 110 -8.15 -31.37 -1.97
N ALA A 111 -8.05 -30.16 -1.49
CA ALA A 111 -8.42 -28.97 -2.24
C ALA A 111 -7.27 -27.95 -2.20
N PHE A 112 -7.11 -27.20 -3.29
CA PHE A 112 -6.19 -26.06 -3.29
C PHE A 112 -6.88 -24.88 -2.60
N ARG A 113 -6.16 -24.24 -1.66
CA ARG A 113 -6.59 -23.02 -0.99
C ARG A 113 -5.51 -21.95 -1.16
N PHE A 114 -5.92 -20.80 -1.62
CA PHE A 114 -5.03 -19.65 -1.68
C PHE A 114 -4.95 -18.95 -0.31
N VAL A 115 -3.72 -18.79 0.18
CA VAL A 115 -3.44 -18.04 1.41
C VAL A 115 -2.94 -16.67 0.99
N HIS A 116 -3.71 -15.64 1.32
CA HIS A 116 -3.43 -14.26 0.99
C HIS A 116 -2.12 -13.80 1.65
N GLY A 117 -1.23 -13.19 0.85
CA GLY A 117 -0.02 -12.54 1.33
C GLY A 117 -0.29 -11.15 1.93
N PRO A 118 0.74 -10.50 2.46
CA PRO A 118 0.60 -9.20 3.11
C PRO A 118 0.17 -8.06 2.17
N VAL A 119 0.26 -8.22 0.85
CA VAL A 119 -0.23 -7.24 -0.12
C VAL A 119 -1.75 -7.05 -0.04
N PHE A 120 -2.50 -8.05 0.48
CA PHE A 120 -3.94 -7.97 0.69
C PHE A 120 -4.29 -7.13 1.93
N ALA A 121 -3.98 -5.84 1.83
CA ALA A 121 -4.31 -4.80 2.78
C ALA A 121 -4.65 -3.51 2.03
N ASN A 122 -5.31 -2.57 2.72
CA ASN A 122 -5.62 -1.27 2.12
C ASN A 122 -4.40 -0.35 2.08
N ILE A 123 -3.55 -0.42 3.11
CA ILE A 123 -2.33 0.36 3.21
C ILE A 123 -1.16 -0.58 3.43
N VAL A 124 -0.20 -0.56 2.51
CA VAL A 124 1.01 -1.37 2.54
C VAL A 124 2.24 -0.48 2.66
N LEU A 125 3.06 -0.74 3.68
CA LEU A 125 4.40 -0.18 3.76
C LEU A 125 5.39 -1.21 3.21
N ALA A 126 5.96 -0.92 2.04
CA ALA A 126 7.04 -1.70 1.42
C ALA A 126 8.39 -1.11 1.87
N ASP A 127 8.94 -1.65 2.95
CA ASP A 127 10.13 -1.10 3.58
C ASP A 127 11.40 -1.64 2.94
N GLU A 128 12.30 -0.73 2.53
CA GLU A 128 13.57 -1.00 1.86
C GLU A 128 13.42 -1.80 0.55
N ILE A 129 12.49 -1.37 -0.33
CA ILE A 129 12.14 -2.08 -1.57
C ILE A 129 13.35 -2.39 -2.47
N ASN A 130 14.42 -1.59 -2.38
CA ASN A 130 15.66 -1.77 -3.14
C ASN A 130 16.56 -2.90 -2.61
N ARG A 131 16.25 -3.56 -1.49
CA ARG A 131 17.06 -4.68 -0.93
C ARG A 131 16.72 -6.05 -1.53
N THR A 132 15.73 -6.11 -2.38
CA THR A 132 15.22 -7.36 -2.96
C THR A 132 15.47 -7.40 -4.45
N PRO A 133 15.75 -8.58 -5.03
CA PRO A 133 15.93 -8.72 -6.47
C PRO A 133 14.75 -8.20 -7.30
N PRO A 134 14.97 -7.76 -8.54
CA PRO A 134 13.94 -7.14 -9.40
C PRO A 134 12.68 -7.99 -9.59
N LYS A 135 12.81 -9.32 -9.59
CA LYS A 135 11.68 -10.25 -9.72
C LYS A 135 10.67 -10.10 -8.57
N THR A 136 11.16 -9.91 -7.35
CA THR A 136 10.30 -9.74 -6.16
C THR A 136 9.72 -8.33 -6.10
N GLN A 137 10.52 -7.30 -6.46
CA GLN A 137 10.02 -5.94 -6.62
C GLN A 137 8.85 -5.90 -7.62
N ALA A 138 8.99 -6.58 -8.76
CA ALA A 138 7.98 -6.62 -9.82
C ALA A 138 6.63 -7.14 -9.33
N ALA A 139 6.59 -8.08 -8.38
CA ALA A 139 5.34 -8.60 -7.83
C ALA A 139 4.50 -7.52 -7.12
N LEU A 140 5.15 -6.67 -6.30
CA LEU A 140 4.45 -5.53 -5.67
C LEU A 140 4.06 -4.48 -6.70
N LEU A 141 4.98 -4.13 -7.61
CA LEU A 141 4.75 -3.09 -8.61
C LEU A 141 3.63 -3.47 -9.60
N GLN A 142 3.46 -4.75 -9.91
CA GLN A 142 2.34 -5.24 -10.69
C GLN A 142 1.03 -5.08 -9.91
N ALA A 143 1.00 -5.48 -8.64
CA ALA A 143 -0.18 -5.31 -7.79
C ALA A 143 -0.61 -3.83 -7.66
N MET A 144 0.36 -2.90 -7.61
CA MET A 144 0.10 -1.46 -7.60
C MET A 144 -0.54 -0.97 -8.90
N GLN A 145 -0.14 -1.52 -10.03
CA GLN A 145 -0.64 -1.10 -11.34
C GLN A 145 -2.00 -1.69 -11.68
N GLU A 146 -2.17 -2.98 -11.38
CA GLU A 146 -3.35 -3.75 -11.82
C GLU A 146 -4.44 -3.76 -10.74
N TYR A 147 -4.13 -3.40 -9.49
CA TYR A 147 -5.01 -3.55 -8.32
C TYR A 147 -5.50 -4.99 -8.13
N GLN A 148 -4.70 -5.94 -8.60
CA GLN A 148 -4.97 -7.37 -8.60
C GLN A 148 -3.70 -8.16 -8.33
N VAL A 149 -3.87 -9.38 -7.85
CA VAL A 149 -2.81 -10.38 -7.68
C VAL A 149 -3.20 -11.64 -8.43
N THR A 150 -2.31 -12.10 -9.31
CA THR A 150 -2.48 -13.37 -10.01
C THR A 150 -1.65 -14.45 -9.32
N ALA A 151 -2.32 -15.54 -8.91
CA ALA A 151 -1.69 -16.72 -8.32
C ALA A 151 -2.21 -17.97 -9.04
N GLY A 152 -1.29 -18.69 -9.67
CA GLY A 152 -1.67 -19.83 -10.53
C GLY A 152 -2.60 -19.40 -11.66
N THR A 153 -3.79 -19.97 -11.70
CA THR A 153 -4.84 -19.63 -12.69
C THR A 153 -5.86 -18.61 -12.19
N ASN A 154 -5.77 -18.19 -10.95
CA ASN A 154 -6.75 -17.32 -10.30
C ASN A 154 -6.22 -15.90 -10.18
N THR A 155 -7.10 -14.91 -10.38
CA THR A 155 -6.84 -13.51 -10.15
C THR A 155 -7.71 -13.03 -9.01
N PHE A 156 -7.11 -12.30 -8.08
CA PHE A 156 -7.74 -11.79 -6.87
C PHE A 156 -7.66 -10.27 -6.86
N ASP A 157 -8.79 -9.60 -6.74
CA ASP A 157 -8.84 -8.14 -6.62
C ASP A 157 -8.32 -7.67 -5.26
N LEU A 158 -7.61 -6.55 -5.24
CA LEU A 158 -7.23 -5.87 -4.02
C LEU A 158 -8.34 -4.91 -3.60
N GLU A 159 -8.68 -4.93 -2.31
CA GLU A 159 -9.77 -4.12 -1.76
C GLU A 159 -9.42 -2.63 -1.74
N PRO A 160 -10.23 -1.76 -2.38
CA PRO A 160 -9.98 -0.32 -2.36
C PRO A 160 -10.35 0.32 -1.00
N PRO A 161 -9.69 1.42 -0.60
CA PRO A 161 -8.54 1.99 -1.26
C PRO A 161 -7.31 1.11 -1.10
N PHE A 162 -6.47 1.02 -2.13
CA PHE A 162 -5.18 0.35 -2.07
C PHE A 162 -4.06 1.38 -2.23
N PHE A 163 -3.29 1.58 -1.19
CA PHE A 163 -2.20 2.54 -1.13
C PHE A 163 -0.90 1.89 -0.70
N VAL A 164 0.15 2.09 -1.47
CA VAL A 164 1.49 1.61 -1.16
C VAL A 164 2.41 2.80 -0.91
N MET A 165 3.08 2.77 0.23
CA MET A 165 4.24 3.59 0.50
C MET A 165 5.48 2.70 0.48
N ALA A 166 6.35 2.90 -0.51
CA ALA A 166 7.64 2.23 -0.56
C ALA A 166 8.71 3.10 0.09
N THR A 167 9.72 2.49 0.71
CA THR A 167 10.87 3.21 1.22
C THR A 167 12.16 2.75 0.57
N GLN A 168 13.09 3.67 0.41
CA GLN A 168 14.47 3.41 0.03
C GLN A 168 15.42 4.08 1.02
N ASN A 169 16.48 3.36 1.38
CA ASN A 169 17.58 3.91 2.16
C ASN A 169 18.70 4.34 1.19
N PRO A 170 18.99 5.63 1.04
CA PRO A 170 20.00 6.10 0.10
C PRO A 170 21.44 5.81 0.55
N ILE A 171 21.65 5.50 1.83
CA ILE A 171 22.99 5.31 2.41
C ILE A 171 23.50 3.89 2.15
N GLU A 172 22.61 2.91 2.14
CA GLU A 172 22.97 1.51 1.89
C GLU A 172 23.03 1.25 0.39
N GLN A 173 24.23 1.23 -0.18
CA GLN A 173 24.47 0.93 -1.59
C GLN A 173 24.87 -0.53 -1.86
N GLU A 174 25.52 -1.18 -0.89
CA GLU A 174 25.91 -2.59 -1.02
C GLU A 174 24.71 -3.52 -0.91
N GLY A 175 24.61 -4.48 -1.85
CA GLY A 175 23.53 -5.47 -1.86
C GLY A 175 22.16 -4.89 -2.23
N THR A 176 22.09 -3.73 -2.87
CA THR A 176 20.85 -3.12 -3.31
C THR A 176 20.63 -3.26 -4.82
N TYR A 177 19.35 -3.28 -5.19
CA TYR A 177 18.86 -3.32 -6.56
C TYR A 177 18.02 -2.07 -6.82
N PRO A 178 18.59 -1.02 -7.44
CA PRO A 178 17.85 0.20 -7.71
C PRO A 178 16.65 -0.08 -8.61
N LEU A 179 15.55 0.63 -8.37
CA LEU A 179 14.38 0.58 -9.23
C LEU A 179 14.71 1.25 -10.57
N PRO A 180 14.46 0.59 -11.73
CA PRO A 180 14.53 1.21 -13.03
C PRO A 180 13.57 2.41 -13.15
N GLU A 181 13.90 3.41 -13.98
CA GLU A 181 13.08 4.61 -14.20
C GLU A 181 11.63 4.25 -14.56
N ALA A 182 11.42 3.29 -15.45
CA ALA A 182 10.09 2.82 -15.84
C ALA A 182 9.27 2.21 -14.68
N GLN A 183 9.91 1.86 -13.57
CA GLN A 183 9.24 1.38 -12.37
C GLN A 183 8.98 2.53 -11.38
N LEU A 184 9.80 3.58 -11.40
CA LEU A 184 9.59 4.79 -10.60
C LEU A 184 8.33 5.53 -11.03
N ASP A 185 7.95 5.49 -12.31
CA ASP A 185 6.72 6.10 -12.84
C ASP A 185 5.42 5.57 -12.22
N ARG A 186 5.49 4.46 -11.48
CA ARG A 186 4.34 3.91 -10.73
C ARG A 186 4.08 4.65 -9.42
N PHE A 187 5.03 5.46 -8.96
CA PHE A 187 4.89 6.28 -7.79
C PHE A 187 4.52 7.70 -8.20
N MET A 188 3.40 8.19 -7.69
CA MET A 188 2.91 9.55 -7.95
C MET A 188 3.85 10.61 -7.40
N LEU A 189 4.40 10.38 -6.21
CA LEU A 189 5.33 11.29 -5.54
C LEU A 189 6.56 10.54 -5.02
N SER A 190 7.71 11.22 -5.09
CA SER A 190 8.94 10.81 -4.41
C SER A 190 9.21 11.78 -3.26
N ILE A 191 9.08 11.28 -2.04
CA ILE A 191 9.15 12.04 -0.78
C ILE A 191 10.57 11.94 -0.22
N ASN A 192 11.29 13.05 -0.18
CA ASN A 192 12.61 13.10 0.42
C ASN A 192 12.50 13.49 1.89
N ILE A 193 12.85 12.57 2.80
CA ILE A 193 12.83 12.82 4.24
C ILE A 193 14.25 13.00 4.73
N GLY A 194 14.55 14.25 5.17
CA GLY A 194 15.78 14.60 5.87
C GLY A 194 15.60 14.54 7.39
N TYR A 195 16.71 14.72 8.12
CA TYR A 195 16.65 15.01 9.54
C TYR A 195 16.01 16.39 9.75
N PRO A 196 15.26 16.58 10.85
CA PRO A 196 14.72 17.87 11.23
C PRO A 196 15.82 18.86 11.58
#